data_f4544e5ac197c4039d4b68018f38ae5a
#
_entry.id   f4544e5ac197c4039d4b68018f38ae5a
#
_cell.length_a   1.000
_cell.length_b   1.000
_cell.length_c   1.000
_cell.angle_alpha   90.00
_cell.angle_beta   90.00
_cell.angle_gamma   90.00
#
_symmetry.space_group_name_H-M   'P 1'
#
loop_
_entity.id
_entity.type
_entity.pdbx_description
1 polymer ?
#
loop_
_entity_poly.entity_id
_entity_poly.type
_entity_poly.pdbx_seq_one_letter_code
_entity_poly.pdbx_strand_id
1 'polypeptide(L)'
;MGIVYHTNYIKWFEIGRTELLRSVGIVYADMEAQGYTLPLTEAYCNYLFPARYDQVIVVETELEYIRRASMKFAYTIWDEDREKALVEGYTVHACTSRLGKIVRIPAFILEKVNEQIQIKF
;
A
#
# COMPACT_ATOMS: atom_id res chain seq x y z
N MET A 1 4.09 -11.65 26.01
CA MET A 1 2.78 -11.15 25.76
C MET A 1 2.22 -11.41 24.37
N GLY A 2 2.93 -11.50 23.35
CA GLY A 2 2.46 -11.95 22.05
C GLY A 2 1.54 -11.00 21.27
N ILE A 3 1.44 -9.74 21.68
CA ILE A 3 0.64 -8.74 20.97
C ILE A 3 1.57 -7.92 20.08
N VAL A 4 1.16 -7.72 18.85
CA VAL A 4 1.94 -6.95 17.88
C VAL A 4 1.70 -5.46 18.10
N TYR A 5 2.80 -4.69 18.15
CA TYR A 5 2.74 -3.24 18.32
C TYR A 5 2.32 -2.57 17.00
N HIS A 6 1.74 -1.38 17.12
CA HIS A 6 1.22 -0.67 15.97
C HIS A 6 2.24 -0.38 14.84
N THR A 7 3.52 -0.19 15.15
CA THR A 7 4.57 0.04 14.14
C THR A 7 4.69 -1.11 13.15
N ASN A 8 4.31 -2.33 13.56
CA ASN A 8 4.34 -3.49 12.68
C ASN A 8 3.19 -3.49 11.66
N TYR A 9 2.04 -2.90 12.01
CA TYR A 9 0.92 -2.82 11.07
C TYR A 9 1.26 -1.94 9.87
N ILE A 10 1.96 -0.83 10.09
CA ILE A 10 2.42 0.04 9.01
C ILE A 10 3.42 -0.69 8.11
N LYS A 11 4.30 -1.50 8.68
CA LYS A 11 5.23 -2.34 7.90
C LYS A 11 4.48 -3.37 7.06
N TRP A 12 3.43 -3.96 7.59
CA TRP A 12 2.60 -4.90 6.85
C TRP A 12 1.88 -4.21 5.69
N PHE A 13 1.41 -2.99 5.87
CA PHE A 13 0.83 -2.19 4.80
C PHE A 13 1.86 -1.93 3.70
N GLU A 14 3.08 -1.60 4.09
CA GLU A 14 4.18 -1.37 3.14
C GLU A 14 4.48 -2.63 2.33
N ILE A 15 4.54 -3.78 2.98
CA ILE A 15 4.73 -5.07 2.30
C ILE A 15 3.58 -5.34 1.33
N GLY A 16 2.35 -5.15 1.76
CA GLY A 16 1.17 -5.36 0.93
C GLY A 16 1.16 -4.48 -0.31
N ARG A 17 1.48 -3.20 -0.14
CA ARG A 17 1.58 -2.25 -1.26
C ARG A 17 2.67 -2.65 -2.25
N THR A 18 3.84 -2.99 -1.73
CA THR A 18 4.98 -3.39 -2.56
C THR A 18 4.65 -4.61 -3.39
N GLU A 19 4.04 -5.62 -2.79
CA GLU A 19 3.64 -6.84 -3.50
C GLU A 19 2.53 -6.58 -4.53
N LEU A 20 1.56 -5.73 -4.19
CA LEU A 20 0.51 -5.37 -5.15
C LEU A 20 1.10 -4.69 -6.39
N LEU A 21 1.97 -3.71 -6.20
CA LEU A 21 2.62 -3.02 -7.33
C LEU A 21 3.50 -3.98 -8.13
N ARG A 22 4.24 -4.85 -7.45
CA ARG A 22 5.05 -5.86 -8.13
C ARG A 22 4.20 -6.78 -8.99
N SER A 23 3.03 -7.16 -8.52
CA SER A 23 2.11 -8.04 -9.26
C SER A 23 1.68 -7.47 -10.60
N VAL A 24 1.70 -6.16 -10.76
CA VAL A 24 1.37 -5.48 -12.01
C VAL A 24 2.62 -4.98 -12.76
N GLY A 25 3.80 -5.44 -12.33
CA GLY A 25 5.05 -5.13 -13.00
C GLY A 25 5.69 -3.81 -12.61
N ILE A 26 5.31 -3.23 -11.48
CA ILE A 26 5.90 -2.00 -10.96
C ILE A 26 6.84 -2.35 -9.82
N VAL A 27 8.13 -2.12 -10.02
CA VAL A 27 9.16 -2.31 -9.00
C VAL A 27 9.64 -0.95 -8.54
N TYR A 28 9.62 -0.72 -7.24
CA TYR A 28 9.95 0.58 -6.65
C TYR A 28 11.34 1.08 -7.04
N ALA A 29 12.33 0.19 -7.07
CA ALA A 29 13.69 0.54 -7.47
C ALA A 29 13.76 1.08 -8.90
N ASP A 30 12.94 0.54 -9.80
CA ASP A 30 12.86 1.00 -11.20
C ASP A 30 12.24 2.39 -11.28
N MET A 31 11.23 2.65 -10.45
CA MET A 31 10.62 3.99 -10.36
C MET A 31 11.65 5.02 -9.89
N GLU A 32 12.40 4.68 -8.83
CA GLU A 32 13.43 5.56 -8.31
C GLU A 32 14.51 5.84 -9.35
N ALA A 33 14.92 4.82 -10.09
CA ALA A 33 15.91 4.96 -11.17
C ALA A 33 15.45 5.94 -12.23
N GLN A 34 14.14 6.03 -12.47
CA GLN A 34 13.57 6.98 -13.43
C GLN A 34 13.27 8.35 -12.81
N GLY A 35 13.54 8.52 -11.53
CA GLY A 35 13.41 9.81 -10.86
C GLY A 35 12.08 10.05 -10.15
N TYR A 36 11.32 8.99 -9.87
CA TYR A 36 10.02 9.09 -9.19
C TYR A 36 10.03 8.39 -7.86
N THR A 37 9.38 9.00 -6.86
CA THR A 37 9.17 8.41 -5.55
C THR A 37 7.72 8.56 -5.13
N LEU A 38 7.27 7.74 -4.17
CA LEU A 38 5.91 7.75 -3.66
C LEU A 38 5.92 7.92 -2.13
N PRO A 39 6.31 9.10 -1.63
CA PRO A 39 6.32 9.32 -0.19
C PRO A 39 4.91 9.24 0.41
N LEU A 40 4.86 8.76 1.64
CA LEU A 40 3.63 8.66 2.41
C LEU A 40 3.18 10.06 2.83
N THR A 41 1.96 10.43 2.51
CA THR A 41 1.38 11.72 2.90
C THR A 41 0.29 11.59 3.95
N GLU A 42 -0.35 10.44 4.03
CA GLU A 42 -1.41 10.18 5.00
C GLU A 42 -1.46 8.70 5.31
N ALA A 43 -1.66 8.36 6.57
CA ALA A 43 -1.83 6.98 7.01
C ALA A 43 -2.94 6.91 8.05
N TYR A 44 -3.77 5.89 7.95
CA TYR A 44 -4.83 5.60 8.89
C TYR A 44 -4.79 4.12 9.25
N CYS A 45 -4.98 3.83 10.52
CA CYS A 45 -5.00 2.47 11.00
C CYS A 45 -6.05 2.34 12.11
N ASN A 46 -6.99 1.43 11.91
CA ASN A 46 -8.03 1.14 12.88
C ASN A 46 -7.84 -0.28 13.40
N TYR A 47 -7.57 -0.40 14.69
CA TYR A 47 -7.30 -1.68 15.35
C TYR A 47 -8.61 -2.27 15.83
N LEU A 48 -9.01 -3.37 15.23
CA LEU A 48 -10.27 -4.06 15.57
C LEU A 48 -10.06 -5.15 16.61
N PHE A 49 -9.02 -5.97 16.44
CA PHE A 49 -8.64 -7.03 17.35
C PHE A 49 -7.14 -7.14 17.43
N PRO A 50 -6.55 -7.48 18.58
CA PRO A 50 -5.11 -7.62 18.70
C PRO A 50 -4.60 -8.84 17.91
N ALA A 51 -3.49 -8.66 17.19
CA ALA A 51 -2.75 -9.78 16.61
C ALA A 51 -1.73 -10.27 17.60
N ARG A 52 -1.50 -11.58 17.64
CA ARG A 52 -0.51 -12.20 18.53
C ARG A 52 0.82 -12.35 17.79
N TYR A 53 1.89 -12.38 18.58
CA TYR A 53 3.25 -12.41 18.07
C TYR A 53 3.51 -13.53 17.04
N ASP A 54 3.06 -14.74 17.33
CA ASP A 54 3.28 -15.90 16.46
C ASP A 54 2.11 -16.19 15.50
N GLN A 55 1.17 -15.27 15.43
CA GLN A 55 -0.02 -15.45 14.62
C GLN A 55 0.30 -15.25 13.13
N VAL A 56 -0.17 -16.19 12.31
CA VAL A 56 -0.14 -16.00 10.86
C VAL A 56 -1.24 -15.02 10.49
N ILE A 57 -0.91 -14.04 9.69
CA ILE A 57 -1.85 -13.04 9.23
C ILE A 57 -1.89 -13.00 7.71
N VAL A 58 -3.00 -12.50 7.17
CA VAL A 58 -3.17 -12.29 5.73
C VAL A 58 -3.35 -10.79 5.52
N VAL A 59 -2.48 -10.21 4.70
CA VAL A 59 -2.57 -8.79 4.33
C VAL A 59 -3.25 -8.69 2.98
N GLU A 60 -4.45 -8.12 2.98
CA GLU A 60 -5.19 -7.84 1.76
C GLU A 60 -5.00 -6.38 1.41
N THR A 61 -4.56 -6.11 0.19
CA THR A 61 -4.27 -4.76 -0.28
C THR A 61 -5.01 -4.51 -1.59
N GLU A 62 -5.63 -3.34 -1.68
CA GLU A 62 -6.23 -2.91 -2.93
C GLU A 62 -5.85 -1.46 -3.22
N LEU A 63 -5.72 -1.13 -4.49
CA LEU A 63 -5.52 0.23 -4.93
C LEU A 63 -6.90 0.88 -5.03
N GLU A 64 -7.23 1.73 -4.07
CA GLU A 64 -8.55 2.34 -3.97
C GLU A 64 -8.75 3.43 -5.03
N TYR A 65 -7.73 4.24 -5.25
CA TYR A 65 -7.75 5.20 -6.34
C TYR A 65 -6.32 5.55 -6.80
N ILE A 66 -6.25 6.00 -8.03
CA ILE A 66 -5.09 6.68 -8.57
C ILE A 66 -5.58 7.99 -9.17
N ARG A 67 -4.96 9.08 -8.78
CA ARG A 67 -5.27 10.42 -9.24
C ARG A 67 -4.07 10.98 -10.00
N ARG A 68 -4.16 12.25 -10.38
CA ARG A 68 -3.11 12.91 -11.17
C ARG A 68 -1.71 12.77 -10.54
N ALA A 69 -1.60 12.98 -9.24
CA ALA A 69 -0.32 12.99 -8.53
C ALA A 69 -0.35 12.22 -7.22
N SER A 70 -1.32 11.34 -7.01
CA SER A 70 -1.44 10.58 -5.78
C SER A 70 -2.10 9.23 -6.00
N MET A 71 -1.85 8.31 -5.06
CA MET A 71 -2.43 6.98 -5.03
C MET A 71 -2.87 6.69 -3.61
N LYS A 72 -3.98 5.98 -3.47
CA LYS A 72 -4.45 5.52 -2.17
C LYS A 72 -4.59 4.01 -2.18
N PHE A 73 -4.00 3.38 -1.18
CA PHE A 73 -4.10 1.93 -0.96
C PHE A 73 -4.93 1.67 0.27
N ALA A 74 -5.85 0.73 0.18
CA ALA A 74 -6.63 0.25 1.32
C ALA A 74 -6.13 -1.12 1.72
N TYR A 75 -6.10 -1.38 3.02
CA TYR A 75 -5.56 -2.61 3.57
C TYR A 75 -6.53 -3.20 4.57
N THR A 76 -6.62 -4.51 4.58
CA THR A 76 -7.24 -5.27 5.66
C THR A 76 -6.28 -6.36 6.07
N ILE A 77 -6.02 -6.45 7.35
CA ILE A 77 -5.18 -7.51 7.92
C ILE A 77 -6.12 -8.49 8.61
N TRP A 78 -6.10 -9.72 8.13
CA TRP A 78 -6.97 -10.78 8.59
C TRP A 78 -6.19 -11.81 9.40
N ASP A 79 -6.90 -12.57 10.23
CA ASP A 79 -6.36 -13.79 10.76
C ASP A 79 -6.15 -14.82 9.63
N GLU A 80 -5.50 -15.93 9.94
CA GLU A 80 -5.13 -16.95 8.95
C GLU A 80 -6.33 -17.46 8.14
N ASP A 81 -7.47 -17.64 8.79
CA ASP A 81 -8.67 -18.20 8.18
C ASP A 81 -9.55 -17.15 7.51
N ARG A 82 -9.17 -15.89 7.55
CA ARG A 82 -9.95 -14.74 7.07
C ARG A 82 -11.33 -14.63 7.71
N GLU A 83 -11.46 -15.12 8.93
CA GLU A 83 -12.72 -15.03 9.67
C GLU A 83 -12.85 -13.71 10.42
N LYS A 84 -11.72 -13.14 10.82
CA LYS A 84 -11.69 -11.95 11.65
C LYS A 84 -10.74 -10.92 11.08
N ALA A 85 -11.27 -9.73 10.78
CA ALA A 85 -10.44 -8.60 10.40
C ALA A 85 -9.79 -8.03 11.66
N LEU A 86 -8.47 -8.04 11.71
CA LEU A 86 -7.69 -7.56 12.86
C LEU A 86 -7.44 -6.06 12.75
N VAL A 87 -7.15 -5.57 11.56
CA VAL A 87 -6.82 -4.18 11.30
C VAL A 87 -7.40 -3.77 9.96
N GLU A 88 -7.91 -2.57 9.89
CA GLU A 88 -8.27 -1.91 8.65
C GLU A 88 -7.50 -0.60 8.56
N GLY A 89 -7.12 -0.20 7.37
CA GLY A 89 -6.41 1.05 7.22
C GLY A 89 -6.20 1.44 5.78
N TYR A 90 -5.55 2.58 5.61
CA TYR A 90 -5.18 3.06 4.28
C TYR A 90 -3.90 3.90 4.36
N THR A 91 -3.26 4.05 3.21
CA THR A 91 -2.16 4.98 3.03
C THR A 91 -2.38 5.77 1.76
N VAL A 92 -2.02 7.04 1.80
CA VAL A 92 -2.03 7.92 0.63
C VAL A 92 -0.61 8.33 0.33
N HIS A 93 -0.23 8.25 -0.94
CA HIS A 93 1.11 8.55 -1.41
C HIS A 93 1.05 9.60 -2.50
N ALA A 94 1.89 10.63 -2.38
CA ALA A 94 2.10 11.58 -3.46
C ALA A 94 3.15 11.02 -4.42
N CYS A 95 3.08 11.41 -5.69
CA CYS A 95 4.16 11.14 -6.62
C CYS A 95 5.08 12.36 -6.64
N THR A 96 6.36 12.17 -6.40
CA THR A 96 7.33 13.26 -6.39
C THR A 96 8.54 12.96 -7.27
N SER A 97 9.22 14.04 -7.69
CA SER A 97 10.50 13.96 -8.36
C SER A 97 11.62 13.75 -7.33
N ARG A 98 12.85 13.54 -7.79
CA ARG A 98 14.04 13.45 -6.93
C ARG A 98 14.24 14.69 -6.07
N LEU A 99 13.75 15.84 -6.51
CA LEU A 99 13.85 17.10 -5.78
C LEU A 99 12.73 17.28 -4.76
N GLY A 100 11.85 16.32 -4.63
CA GLY A 100 10.73 16.35 -3.69
C GLY A 100 9.54 17.18 -4.18
N LYS A 101 9.50 17.55 -5.45
CA LYS A 101 8.36 18.27 -6.02
C LYS A 101 7.25 17.29 -6.40
N ILE A 102 6.01 17.64 -6.09
CA ILE A 102 4.86 16.86 -6.51
C ILE A 102 4.77 16.91 -8.04
N VAL A 103 4.71 15.75 -8.66
CA VAL A 103 4.63 15.60 -10.11
C VAL A 103 3.51 14.64 -10.48
N ARG A 104 3.06 14.72 -11.73
CA ARG A 104 2.06 13.82 -12.25
C ARG A 104 2.60 12.38 -12.24
N ILE A 105 1.75 11.41 -11.90
CA ILE A 105 2.11 9.99 -11.99
C ILE A 105 2.43 9.68 -13.45
N PRO A 106 3.61 9.10 -13.74
CA PRO A 106 4.03 8.86 -15.11
C PRO A 106 3.16 7.84 -15.83
N ALA A 107 3.06 7.99 -17.14
CA ALA A 107 2.21 7.14 -17.99
C ALA A 107 2.54 5.66 -17.86
N PHE A 108 3.81 5.29 -17.69
CA PHE A 108 4.19 3.88 -17.59
C PHE A 108 3.58 3.19 -16.36
N ILE A 109 3.36 3.94 -15.27
CA ILE A 109 2.70 3.41 -14.08
C ILE A 109 1.20 3.28 -14.33
N LEU A 110 0.59 4.33 -14.89
CA LEU A 110 -0.85 4.34 -15.20
C LEU A 110 -1.22 3.21 -16.15
N GLU A 111 -0.42 2.96 -17.17
CA GLU A 111 -0.65 1.91 -18.15
C GLU A 111 -0.64 0.53 -17.49
N LYS A 112 0.37 0.25 -16.68
CA LYS A 112 0.48 -1.04 -15.99
C LYS A 112 -0.65 -1.28 -15.02
N VAL A 113 -1.05 -0.26 -14.29
CA VAL A 113 -2.16 -0.35 -13.34
C VAL A 113 -3.48 -0.58 -14.07
N ASN A 114 -3.76 0.16 -15.14
CA ASN A 114 -5.00 0.05 -15.89
C ASN A 114 -5.15 -1.30 -16.60
N GLU A 115 -4.06 -1.92 -17.01
CA GLU A 115 -4.09 -3.23 -17.65
C GLU A 115 -4.40 -4.36 -16.69
N GLN A 116 -3.98 -4.25 -15.43
CA GLN A 116 -3.96 -5.37 -14.48
C GLN A 116 -4.93 -5.20 -13.31
N ILE A 117 -5.27 -3.99 -12.94
CA ILE A 117 -6.11 -3.69 -11.79
C ILE A 117 -7.30 -2.87 -12.24
N GLN A 118 -8.51 -3.32 -11.93
CA GLN A 118 -9.71 -2.51 -12.12
C GLN A 118 -9.79 -1.49 -11.00
N ILE A 119 -9.70 -0.22 -11.37
CA ILE A 119 -9.79 0.88 -10.43
C ILE A 119 -11.17 1.53 -10.61
N LYS A 120 -11.89 1.68 -9.53
CA LYS A 120 -13.13 2.46 -9.51
C LYS A 120 -12.77 3.90 -9.14
N PHE A 121 -13.04 4.79 -10.02
CA PHE A 121 -12.87 6.22 -9.79
C PHE A 121 -14.14 6.82 -9.20
#